data_2723d5a36d6af08c33b0002a5056cca1
#
_entry.id   2723d5a36d6af08c33b0002a5056cca1
#
_cell.length_a   1.000
_cell.length_b   1.000
_cell.length_c   1.000
_cell.angle_alpha   90.00
_cell.angle_beta   90.00
_cell.angle_gamma   90.00
#
_symmetry.space_group_name_H-M   'P 1'
#
loop_
_entity.id
_entity.type
_entity.pdbx_description
1 polymer ?
#
loop_
_entity_poly.entity_id
_entity_poly.type
_entity_poly.pdbx_seq_one_letter_code
_entity_poly.pdbx_strand_id
1 'polypeptide(L)'
;MQIKKDDNHQELDKYNHMSLQKILAISGKPGLFELKIQTRTGFVAESLLDGKKITVGMKSNVSLLSEIAVYTYNEEVKLAEVFKAIATKENEGPAISHKEDNAVLVNYFREVMPEFDEDRVYPSDIKKIVNWYNMLQAKGLISIESLNQEVKKQAAE
;
A
#
# COMPACT_ATOMS: atom_id res chain seq x y z
N MET A 1 7.70 3.67 -35.13
CA MET A 1 7.27 4.85 -34.41
C MET A 1 6.02 4.62 -33.57
N GLN A 2 5.04 3.92 -34.09
CA GLN A 2 3.84 3.55 -33.30
C GLN A 2 4.19 2.61 -32.16
N ILE A 3 5.18 1.75 -32.33
CA ILE A 3 5.62 0.82 -31.29
C ILE A 3 6.13 1.56 -30.06
N LYS A 4 6.83 2.69 -30.25
CA LYS A 4 7.32 3.51 -29.13
C LYS A 4 6.19 4.16 -28.33
N LYS A 5 5.12 4.57 -29.00
CA LYS A 5 3.94 5.12 -28.34
C LYS A 5 3.24 4.06 -27.48
N ASP A 6 3.15 2.86 -28.02
CA ASP A 6 2.51 1.75 -27.30
C ASP A 6 3.32 1.37 -26.06
N ASP A 7 4.63 1.35 -26.16
CA ASP A 7 5.51 1.07 -25.02
C ASP A 7 5.36 2.12 -23.93
N ASN A 8 5.34 3.41 -24.31
CA ASN A 8 5.12 4.49 -23.36
C ASN A 8 3.74 4.42 -22.70
N HIS A 9 2.75 4.02 -23.47
CA HIS A 9 1.40 3.86 -22.94
C HIS A 9 1.32 2.71 -21.92
N GLN A 10 2.01 1.61 -22.19
CA GLN A 10 2.08 0.49 -21.26
C GLN A 10 2.80 0.84 -19.98
N GLU A 11 3.85 1.64 -20.03
CA GLU A 11 4.54 2.12 -18.85
C GLU A 11 3.65 3.02 -18.00
N LEU A 12 2.89 3.92 -18.63
CA LEU A 12 1.93 4.77 -17.94
C LEU A 12 0.84 3.95 -17.27
N ASP A 13 0.33 2.91 -17.95
CA ASP A 13 -0.66 2.00 -17.39
C ASP A 13 -0.09 1.24 -16.20
N LYS A 14 1.17 0.82 -16.28
CA LYS A 14 1.86 0.16 -15.18
C LYS A 14 1.94 1.06 -13.95
N TYR A 15 2.30 2.33 -14.12
CA TYR A 15 2.32 3.30 -13.03
C TYR A 15 0.92 3.56 -12.48
N ASN A 16 -0.10 3.58 -13.32
CA ASN A 16 -1.49 3.74 -12.89
C ASN A 16 -1.95 2.54 -12.06
N HIS A 17 -1.47 1.32 -12.38
CA HIS A 17 -1.77 0.12 -11.60
C HIS A 17 -1.15 0.16 -10.20
N MET A 18 -0.12 0.98 -9.99
CA MET A 18 0.56 1.13 -8.72
C MET A 18 -0.12 2.12 -7.79
N SER A 19 -1.17 2.81 -8.24
CA SER A 19 -1.82 3.83 -7.41
C SER A 19 -2.51 3.19 -6.21
N LEU A 20 -2.15 3.65 -5.02
CA LEU A 20 -2.78 3.20 -3.78
C LEU A 20 -4.25 3.56 -3.71
N GLN A 21 -4.72 4.45 -4.59
CA GLN A 21 -6.14 4.78 -4.71
C GLN A 21 -6.99 3.61 -5.22
N LYS A 22 -6.35 2.60 -5.81
CA LYS A 22 -7.02 1.41 -6.32
C LYS A 22 -6.76 0.15 -5.50
N ILE A 23 -5.96 0.26 -4.45
CA ILE A 23 -5.61 -0.89 -3.60
C ILE A 23 -6.41 -0.82 -2.30
N LEU A 24 -7.07 -1.92 -1.98
CA LEU A 24 -8.01 -2.03 -0.86
C LEU A 24 -7.60 -3.10 0.14
N ALA A 25 -7.90 -2.84 1.40
CA ALA A 25 -7.98 -3.88 2.42
C ALA A 25 -9.45 -4.04 2.79
N ILE A 26 -9.92 -5.27 2.84
CA ILE A 26 -11.31 -5.58 3.16
C ILE A 26 -11.36 -6.30 4.50
N SER A 27 -12.14 -5.76 5.45
CA SER A 27 -12.27 -6.34 6.78
C SER A 27 -12.75 -7.79 6.70
N GLY A 28 -12.06 -8.68 7.38
CA GLY A 28 -12.40 -10.10 7.41
C GLY A 28 -11.86 -10.92 6.23
N LYS A 29 -11.17 -10.28 5.29
CA LYS A 29 -10.57 -10.98 4.15
C LYS A 29 -9.07 -10.77 4.15
N PRO A 30 -8.28 -11.85 3.98
CA PRO A 30 -6.82 -11.72 4.01
C PRO A 30 -6.29 -11.06 2.74
N GLY A 31 -5.18 -10.34 2.89
CA GLY A 31 -4.47 -9.76 1.78
C GLY A 31 -5.05 -8.46 1.27
N LEU A 32 -4.58 -8.06 0.12
CA LEU A 32 -4.98 -6.82 -0.55
C LEU A 32 -5.72 -7.13 -1.83
N PHE A 33 -6.53 -6.17 -2.26
CA PHE A 33 -7.35 -6.27 -3.45
C PHE A 33 -7.16 -5.05 -4.33
N GLU A 34 -7.25 -5.23 -5.63
CA GLU A 34 -7.25 -4.12 -6.59
C GLU A 34 -8.67 -3.85 -7.06
N LEU A 35 -9.10 -2.59 -6.98
CA LEU A 35 -10.40 -2.18 -7.48
C LEU A 35 -10.41 -2.27 -9.00
N LYS A 36 -11.36 -3.01 -9.56
CA LYS A 36 -11.48 -3.21 -11.00
C LYS A 36 -12.63 -2.41 -11.60
N ILE A 37 -13.83 -2.57 -11.07
CA ILE A 37 -15.03 -1.96 -11.60
C ILE A 37 -15.93 -1.53 -10.46
N GLN A 38 -16.49 -0.32 -10.56
CA GLN A 38 -17.53 0.10 -9.65
C GLN A 38 -18.88 -0.32 -10.22
N THR A 39 -19.74 -0.83 -9.35
CA THR A 39 -21.09 -1.24 -9.72
C THR A 39 -22.11 -0.39 -8.97
N ARG A 40 -23.38 -0.59 -9.28
CA ARG A 40 -24.47 0.15 -8.68
C ARG A 40 -24.56 -0.09 -7.17
N THR A 41 -24.25 -1.30 -6.72
CA THR A 41 -24.42 -1.71 -5.32
C THR A 41 -23.12 -2.01 -4.61
N GLY A 42 -21.99 -1.73 -5.25
CA GLY A 42 -20.68 -2.01 -4.68
C GLY A 42 -19.60 -1.93 -5.73
N PHE A 43 -18.69 -2.90 -5.71
CA PHE A 43 -17.60 -2.93 -6.68
C PHE A 43 -17.06 -4.36 -6.86
N VAL A 44 -16.30 -4.55 -7.93
CA VAL A 44 -15.56 -5.79 -8.19
C VAL A 44 -14.09 -5.53 -7.88
N ALA A 45 -13.50 -6.39 -7.10
CA ALA A 45 -12.09 -6.31 -6.72
C ALA A 45 -11.38 -7.63 -7.03
N GLU A 46 -10.09 -7.55 -7.34
CA GLU A 46 -9.27 -8.71 -7.65
C GLU A 46 -8.23 -8.89 -6.55
N SER A 47 -8.17 -10.10 -5.99
CA SER A 47 -7.21 -10.42 -4.94
C SER A 47 -5.78 -10.41 -5.49
N LEU A 48 -4.88 -9.74 -4.78
CA LEU A 48 -3.46 -9.76 -5.11
C LEU A 48 -2.79 -11.07 -4.69
N LEU A 49 -3.45 -11.88 -3.87
CA LEU A 49 -2.92 -13.17 -3.45
C LEU A 49 -3.11 -14.25 -4.50
N ASP A 50 -4.31 -14.36 -5.06
CA ASP A 50 -4.66 -15.47 -5.96
C ASP A 50 -5.27 -15.04 -7.29
N GLY A 51 -5.46 -13.74 -7.50
CA GLY A 51 -6.03 -13.22 -8.75
C GLY A 51 -7.52 -13.42 -8.89
N LYS A 52 -8.20 -13.95 -7.89
CA LYS A 52 -9.64 -14.17 -7.95
C LYS A 52 -10.39 -12.86 -7.79
N LYS A 53 -11.45 -12.71 -8.59
CA LYS A 53 -12.32 -11.54 -8.51
C LYS A 53 -13.46 -11.83 -7.57
N ILE A 54 -13.82 -10.82 -6.77
CA ILE A 54 -14.95 -10.90 -5.86
C ILE A 54 -15.82 -9.65 -6.02
N THR A 55 -17.09 -9.80 -5.72
CA THR A 55 -18.03 -8.67 -5.67
C THR A 55 -18.16 -8.23 -4.20
N VAL A 56 -17.99 -6.93 -3.96
CA VAL A 56 -18.02 -6.37 -2.62
C VAL A 56 -19.17 -5.37 -2.54
N GLY A 57 -20.05 -5.57 -1.56
CA GLY A 57 -21.20 -4.69 -1.35
C GLY A 57 -20.83 -3.39 -0.66
N MET A 58 -21.75 -2.43 -0.75
CA MET A 58 -21.55 -1.08 -0.18
C MET A 58 -21.43 -1.11 1.34
N LYS A 59 -21.96 -2.14 1.99
CA LYS A 59 -21.94 -2.25 3.46
C LYS A 59 -20.66 -2.86 4.01
N SER A 60 -19.78 -3.35 3.15
CA SER A 60 -18.52 -3.94 3.57
C SER A 60 -17.56 -2.88 4.10
N ASN A 61 -16.81 -3.21 5.15
CA ASN A 61 -15.77 -2.34 5.66
C ASN A 61 -14.55 -2.46 4.77
N VAL A 62 -14.27 -1.40 4.03
CA VAL A 62 -13.19 -1.33 3.06
C VAL A 62 -12.31 -0.13 3.37
N SER A 63 -11.01 -0.32 3.32
CA SER A 63 -10.04 0.77 3.49
C SER A 63 -9.19 0.89 2.24
N LEU A 64 -9.20 2.08 1.62
CA LEU A 64 -8.28 2.39 0.54
C LEU A 64 -6.91 2.69 1.15
N LEU A 65 -5.87 2.09 0.61
CA LEU A 65 -4.52 2.32 1.15
C LEU A 65 -4.11 3.79 1.02
N SER A 66 -4.60 4.49 -0.01
CA SER A 66 -4.31 5.92 -0.19
C SER A 66 -4.87 6.79 0.94
N GLU A 67 -5.87 6.32 1.65
CA GLU A 67 -6.52 7.08 2.72
C GLU A 67 -5.96 6.77 4.10
N ILE A 68 -5.15 5.73 4.21
CA ILE A 68 -4.56 5.32 5.49
C ILE A 68 -3.42 6.25 5.85
N ALA A 69 -3.41 6.68 7.11
CA ALA A 69 -2.34 7.52 7.65
C ALA A 69 -1.81 6.90 8.93
N VAL A 70 -0.55 7.17 9.21
CA VAL A 70 0.15 6.70 10.40
C VAL A 70 0.41 7.91 11.30
N TYR A 71 0.08 7.78 12.57
CA TYR A 71 0.29 8.87 13.53
C TYR A 71 1.77 9.00 13.89
N THR A 72 2.27 10.24 13.81
CA THR A 72 3.56 10.58 14.39
C THR A 72 3.31 11.57 15.54
N TYR A 73 4.35 11.89 16.31
CA TYR A 73 4.20 12.85 17.40
C TYR A 73 3.89 14.27 16.87
N ASN A 74 4.23 14.55 15.62
CA ASN A 74 4.06 15.88 15.05
C ASN A 74 2.83 15.96 14.13
N GLU A 75 2.60 14.92 13.33
CA GLU A 75 1.54 14.96 12.30
C GLU A 75 1.16 13.55 11.87
N GLU A 76 0.12 13.46 11.06
CA GLU A 76 -0.23 12.21 10.36
C GLU A 76 0.57 12.12 9.07
N VAL A 77 1.12 10.93 8.82
CA VAL A 77 1.90 10.65 7.61
C VAL A 77 1.16 9.63 6.76
N LYS A 78 0.95 9.93 5.50
CA LYS A 78 0.26 9.02 4.59
C LYS A 78 1.04 7.72 4.39
N LEU A 79 0.31 6.63 4.19
CA LEU A 79 0.91 5.30 4.03
C LEU A 79 1.92 5.27 2.86
N ALA A 80 1.69 6.04 1.79
CA ALA A 80 2.64 6.13 0.68
C ALA A 80 4.03 6.58 1.14
N GLU A 81 4.09 7.53 2.07
CA GLU A 81 5.38 7.98 2.63
C GLU A 81 6.03 6.91 3.48
N VAL A 82 5.23 6.16 4.24
CA VAL A 82 5.74 5.05 5.04
C VAL A 82 6.33 3.97 4.12
N PHE A 83 5.62 3.60 3.07
CA PHE A 83 6.12 2.64 2.08
C PHE A 83 7.39 3.14 1.40
N LYS A 84 7.47 4.43 1.11
CA LYS A 84 8.66 5.04 0.53
C LYS A 84 9.85 4.91 1.47
N ALA A 85 9.64 5.14 2.76
CA ALA A 85 10.69 4.99 3.77
C ALA A 85 11.18 3.54 3.86
N ILE A 86 10.26 2.58 3.82
CA ILE A 86 10.62 1.16 3.81
C ILE A 86 11.40 0.82 2.53
N ALA A 87 10.90 1.25 1.37
CA ALA A 87 11.54 0.99 0.09
C ALA A 87 12.95 1.59 0.03
N THR A 88 13.13 2.76 0.61
CA THR A 88 14.44 3.41 0.68
C THR A 88 15.40 2.61 1.56
N LYS A 89 14.92 2.18 2.73
CA LYS A 89 15.71 1.37 3.64
C LYS A 89 16.13 0.04 3.02
N GLU A 90 15.23 -0.60 2.29
CA GLU A 90 15.44 -1.94 1.76
C GLU A 90 15.87 -1.95 0.29
N ASN A 91 16.17 -0.80 -0.30
CA ASN A 91 16.53 -0.68 -1.72
C ASN A 91 15.48 -1.33 -2.64
N GLU A 92 14.21 -1.08 -2.34
CA GLU A 92 13.06 -1.63 -3.08
C GLU A 92 12.90 -3.14 -2.94
N GLY A 93 13.66 -3.76 -2.02
CA GLY A 93 13.52 -5.16 -1.70
C GLY A 93 12.46 -5.39 -0.63
N PRO A 94 12.29 -6.65 -0.20
CA PRO A 94 11.30 -6.97 0.83
C PRO A 94 11.69 -6.44 2.21
N ALA A 95 10.69 -6.11 3.00
CA ALA A 95 10.85 -5.77 4.41
C ALA A 95 10.94 -7.05 5.24
N ILE A 96 11.11 -6.89 6.56
CA ILE A 96 11.07 -8.05 7.46
C ILE A 96 9.70 -8.72 7.39
N SER A 97 9.63 -9.96 7.84
CA SER A 97 8.38 -10.71 7.87
C SER A 97 7.41 -10.12 8.89
N HIS A 98 6.14 -10.04 8.53
CA HIS A 98 5.10 -9.63 9.47
C HIS A 98 4.88 -10.64 10.60
N LYS A 99 5.48 -11.82 10.49
CA LYS A 99 5.40 -12.88 11.50
C LYS A 99 6.44 -12.75 12.59
N GLU A 100 7.34 -11.77 12.48
CA GLU A 100 8.31 -11.50 13.53
C GLU A 100 7.63 -11.09 14.84
N ASP A 101 8.36 -11.22 15.96
CA ASP A 101 7.85 -10.82 17.27
C ASP A 101 7.55 -9.33 17.30
N ASN A 102 6.62 -8.94 18.17
CA ASN A 102 6.22 -7.55 18.31
C ASN A 102 7.40 -6.61 18.56
N ALA A 103 8.34 -7.03 19.40
CA ALA A 103 9.52 -6.20 19.72
C ALA A 103 10.37 -5.96 18.46
N VAL A 104 10.52 -6.98 17.62
CA VAL A 104 11.28 -6.88 16.37
C VAL A 104 10.58 -5.93 15.40
N LEU A 105 9.26 -6.04 15.29
CA LEU A 105 8.45 -5.19 14.42
C LEU A 105 8.53 -3.72 14.87
N VAL A 106 8.40 -3.48 16.16
CA VAL A 106 8.47 -2.11 16.71
C VAL A 106 9.84 -1.50 16.48
N ASN A 107 10.90 -2.26 16.73
CA ASN A 107 12.27 -1.77 16.50
C ASN A 107 12.51 -1.46 15.03
N TYR A 108 12.01 -2.31 14.14
CA TYR A 108 12.11 -2.08 12.71
C TYR A 108 11.39 -0.79 12.32
N PHE A 109 10.19 -0.60 12.84
CA PHE A 109 9.40 0.58 12.50
C PHE A 109 10.02 1.86 13.06
N ARG A 110 10.69 1.81 14.20
CA ARG A 110 11.45 2.96 14.71
C ARG A 110 12.54 3.40 13.74
N GLU A 111 13.15 2.45 13.05
CA GLU A 111 14.17 2.77 12.04
C GLU A 111 13.54 3.39 10.80
N VAL A 112 12.33 2.95 10.44
CA VAL A 112 11.60 3.44 9.25
C VAL A 112 11.01 4.83 9.52
N MET A 113 10.37 4.98 10.68
CA MET A 113 9.65 6.19 11.07
C MET A 113 9.99 6.56 12.51
N PRO A 114 11.15 7.19 12.75
CA PRO A 114 11.59 7.47 14.13
C PRO A 114 10.61 8.26 14.99
N GLU A 115 9.75 9.06 14.32
CA GLU A 115 8.79 9.92 15.01
C GLU A 115 7.40 9.30 15.15
N PHE A 116 7.23 8.00 14.84
CA PHE A 116 5.90 7.42 14.96
C PHE A 116 5.43 7.41 16.42
N ASP A 117 4.14 7.64 16.60
CA ASP A 117 3.52 7.73 17.93
C ASP A 117 3.27 6.33 18.49
N GLU A 118 4.14 5.90 19.40
CA GLU A 118 4.10 4.54 19.95
C GLU A 118 2.85 4.29 20.81
N ASP A 119 2.17 5.35 21.26
CA ASP A 119 0.94 5.20 22.04
C ASP A 119 -0.29 4.94 21.16
N ARG A 120 -0.25 5.36 19.88
CA ARG A 120 -1.37 5.25 18.97
C ARG A 120 -1.14 4.29 17.80
N VAL A 121 0.11 3.90 17.55
CA VAL A 121 0.45 2.91 16.52
C VAL A 121 0.88 1.63 17.21
N TYR A 122 0.07 0.60 17.09
CA TYR A 122 0.28 -0.65 17.80
C TYR A 122 1.09 -1.65 16.96
N PRO A 123 1.71 -2.66 17.60
CA PRO A 123 2.40 -3.71 16.85
C PRO A 123 1.52 -4.39 15.79
N SER A 124 0.20 -4.51 16.06
CA SER A 124 -0.74 -5.07 15.08
C SER A 124 -0.87 -4.19 13.83
N ASP A 125 -0.76 -2.87 13.98
CA ASP A 125 -0.77 -1.94 12.85
C ASP A 125 0.51 -2.07 12.04
N ILE A 126 1.65 -2.15 12.72
CA ILE A 126 2.96 -2.32 12.08
C ILE A 126 2.99 -3.62 11.29
N LYS A 127 2.42 -4.68 11.87
CA LYS A 127 2.31 -5.98 11.21
C LYS A 127 1.55 -5.87 9.88
N LYS A 128 0.43 -5.15 9.87
CA LYS A 128 -0.35 -4.90 8.64
C LYS A 128 0.47 -4.14 7.61
N ILE A 129 1.13 -3.05 8.03
CA ILE A 129 1.91 -2.21 7.13
C ILE A 129 3.02 -3.01 6.45
N VAL A 130 3.77 -3.77 7.24
CA VAL A 130 4.87 -4.60 6.74
C VAL A 130 4.36 -5.67 5.80
N ASN A 131 3.26 -6.32 6.15
CA ASN A 131 2.66 -7.36 5.31
C ASN A 131 2.17 -6.78 3.98
N TRP A 132 1.48 -5.65 4.02
CA TRP A 132 1.02 -4.99 2.80
C TRP A 132 2.18 -4.57 1.91
N TYR A 133 3.23 -3.98 2.51
CA TYR A 133 4.43 -3.63 1.74
C TYR A 133 5.00 -4.85 1.03
N ASN A 134 5.18 -5.95 1.76
CA ASN A 134 5.76 -7.18 1.20
C ASN A 134 4.88 -7.76 0.10
N MET A 135 3.57 -7.71 0.24
CA MET A 135 2.65 -8.17 -0.79
C MET A 135 2.78 -7.36 -2.08
N LEU A 136 2.83 -6.04 -1.96
CA LEU A 136 2.98 -5.16 -3.10
C LEU A 136 4.36 -5.32 -3.74
N GLN A 137 5.39 -5.45 -2.91
CA GLN A 137 6.76 -5.65 -3.38
C GLN A 137 6.88 -6.97 -4.16
N ALA A 138 6.29 -8.05 -3.65
CA ALA A 138 6.34 -9.35 -4.32
C ALA A 138 5.65 -9.35 -5.69
N LYS A 139 4.68 -8.46 -5.87
CA LYS A 139 3.99 -8.27 -7.16
C LYS A 139 4.70 -7.28 -8.08
N GLY A 140 5.86 -6.77 -7.68
CA GLY A 140 6.58 -5.79 -8.47
C GLY A 140 5.93 -4.41 -8.48
N LEU A 141 5.11 -4.12 -7.47
CA LEU A 141 4.34 -2.88 -7.41
C LEU A 141 4.98 -1.82 -6.50
N ILE A 142 6.18 -2.07 -6.00
CA ILE A 142 6.91 -1.11 -5.16
C ILE A 142 8.08 -0.55 -5.93
N SER A 143 8.12 0.78 -6.08
CA SER A 143 9.30 1.50 -6.53
C SER A 143 9.32 2.86 -5.85
N ILE A 144 10.52 3.36 -5.56
CA ILE A 144 10.70 4.68 -4.94
C ILE A 144 10.10 5.77 -5.84
N GLU A 145 10.30 5.65 -7.15
CA GLU A 145 9.77 6.62 -8.11
C GLU A 145 8.25 6.68 -8.09
N SER A 146 7.58 5.54 -8.13
CA SER A 146 6.11 5.49 -8.08
C SER A 146 5.58 6.04 -6.77
N LEU A 147 6.23 5.71 -5.66
CA LEU A 147 5.82 6.18 -4.34
C LEU A 147 6.04 7.69 -4.21
N ASN A 148 7.11 8.24 -4.79
CA ASN A 148 7.32 9.68 -4.86
C ASN A 148 6.17 10.38 -5.59
N GLN A 149 5.73 9.82 -6.71
CA GLN A 149 4.63 10.37 -7.47
C GLN A 149 3.32 10.31 -6.67
N GLU A 150 3.09 9.20 -5.96
CA GLU A 150 1.92 9.05 -5.12
C GLU A 150 1.91 10.08 -3.99
N VAL A 151 3.05 10.30 -3.32
CA VAL A 151 3.19 11.31 -2.28
C VAL A 151 2.91 12.70 -2.82
N LYS A 152 3.47 13.05 -3.97
CA LYS A 152 3.24 14.34 -4.61
C LYS A 152 1.78 14.55 -4.98
N LYS A 153 1.14 13.52 -5.51
CA LYS A 153 -0.26 13.56 -5.90
C LYS A 153 -1.16 13.82 -4.69
N GLN A 154 -0.89 13.14 -3.57
CA GLN A 154 -1.65 13.32 -2.34
C GLN A 154 -1.42 14.68 -1.72
N ALA A 155 -0.21 15.22 -1.80
CA ALA A 155 0.11 16.54 -1.29
C ALA A 155 -0.56 17.66 -2.09
N ALA A 156 -0.84 17.41 -3.38
CA ALA A 156 -1.51 18.38 -4.25
C ALA A 156 -3.02 18.44 -4.02
N GLU A 157 -3.57 17.46 -3.35
CA GLU A 157 -4.98 17.45 -2.98
C GLU A 157 -5.22 18.25 -1.70
#